data_33bb432fc9a3f2967bd0dff0f529149a
#
_entry.id   33bb432fc9a3f2967bd0dff0f529149a
#
_cell.length_a   1.000
_cell.length_b   1.000
_cell.length_c   1.000
_cell.angle_alpha   90.00
_cell.angle_beta   90.00
_cell.angle_gamma   90.00
#
_symmetry.space_group_name_H-M   'P 1'
#
loop_
_entity.id
_entity.type
_entity.pdbx_description
1 polymer ?
#
loop_
_entity_poly.entity_id
_entity_poly.type
_entity_poly.pdbx_seq_one_letter_code
_entity_poly.pdbx_strand_id
1 'polypeptide(L)'
;MKVLAAVDKFRGTATAAQVATAIGHACWQLGHDCIERPLADGGEGTLDALGGANRTTLVTGPLGKPVQAPWRLHRGTAVIEMACASGLMLAGGKQENDPIAATTTGTGELIDAALDLGAKRIIVCLGGSATTDGGLGAVKAIQTPARLKGVEFVVACDVTTRFTDAAKVFAPQKGASSAQVQFLTTRLEKLVQVYQQSYGVDVSEISGAGAAGGLAGGLAALGAQLVPGFDLVAEEVELDVLLSDVDLVITGEGFMDSESFAGKVVGSMSELANERKIQIAAICGEIHPDVRSKMNSVSLVETFGREEAFAQPLHCIEHAALKILRDLKI
;
A
#
# COMPACT_ATOMS: atom_id res chain seq x y z
N MET A 1 -29.86 -10.17 0.98
CA MET A 1 -28.46 -10.61 1.16
C MET A 1 -27.64 -9.37 1.48
N LYS A 2 -26.70 -9.49 2.37
CA LYS A 2 -25.78 -8.41 2.76
C LYS A 2 -24.39 -8.71 2.19
N VAL A 3 -23.90 -7.85 1.32
CA VAL A 3 -22.65 -8.02 0.58
C VAL A 3 -21.59 -7.07 1.15
N LEU A 4 -20.36 -7.54 1.28
CA LEU A 4 -19.19 -6.71 1.55
C LEU A 4 -18.36 -6.58 0.27
N ALA A 5 -18.29 -5.39 -0.29
CA ALA A 5 -17.38 -5.05 -1.39
C ALA A 5 -16.02 -4.61 -0.80
N ALA A 6 -15.11 -5.57 -0.64
CA ALA A 6 -13.80 -5.42 0.00
C ALA A 6 -12.69 -5.57 -1.04
N VAL A 7 -12.34 -4.49 -1.73
CA VAL A 7 -11.56 -4.50 -2.98
C VAL A 7 -10.34 -3.58 -2.91
N ASP A 8 -9.27 -3.97 -3.62
CA ASP A 8 -8.15 -3.09 -3.91
C ASP A 8 -8.41 -2.29 -5.21
N LYS A 9 -7.52 -1.33 -5.48
CA LYS A 9 -7.53 -0.53 -6.72
C LYS A 9 -7.23 -1.37 -7.95
N PHE A 10 -7.77 -0.97 -9.07
CA PHE A 10 -7.39 -1.45 -10.39
C PHE A 10 -6.35 -0.47 -10.96
N ARG A 11 -5.08 -0.82 -10.79
CA ARG A 11 -3.96 0.09 -11.05
C ARG A 11 -4.06 0.74 -12.45
N GLY A 12 -4.06 2.07 -12.46
CA GLY A 12 -4.11 2.88 -13.68
C GLY A 12 -5.52 3.04 -14.31
N THR A 13 -6.57 2.40 -13.73
CA THR A 13 -7.93 2.47 -14.29
C THR A 13 -9.01 2.89 -13.29
N ALA A 14 -8.99 2.36 -12.06
CA ALA A 14 -9.99 2.72 -11.04
C ALA A 14 -9.42 2.66 -9.62
N THR A 15 -9.86 3.57 -8.75
CA THR A 15 -9.54 3.53 -7.32
C THR A 15 -10.36 2.44 -6.63
N ALA A 16 -9.88 1.94 -5.48
CA ALA A 16 -10.60 0.96 -4.68
C ALA A 16 -12.02 1.45 -4.30
N ALA A 17 -12.18 2.74 -4.00
CA ALA A 17 -13.48 3.34 -3.72
C ALA A 17 -14.43 3.28 -4.93
N GLN A 18 -13.94 3.63 -6.11
CA GLN A 18 -14.75 3.55 -7.35
C GLN A 18 -15.17 2.11 -7.66
N VAL A 19 -14.27 1.14 -7.46
CA VAL A 19 -14.57 -0.29 -7.64
C VAL A 19 -15.64 -0.74 -6.65
N ALA A 20 -15.49 -0.41 -5.36
CA ALA A 20 -16.47 -0.75 -4.33
C ALA A 20 -17.85 -0.16 -4.64
N THR A 21 -17.90 1.10 -5.10
CA THR A 21 -19.16 1.75 -5.49
C THR A 21 -19.81 1.10 -6.72
N ALA A 22 -19.03 0.67 -7.72
CA ALA A 22 -19.58 -0.06 -8.87
C ALA A 22 -20.22 -1.41 -8.45
N ILE A 23 -19.60 -2.11 -7.51
CA ILE A 23 -20.21 -3.32 -6.90
C ILE A 23 -21.46 -2.97 -6.11
N GLY A 24 -21.44 -1.87 -5.33
CA GLY A 24 -22.59 -1.35 -4.59
C GLY A 24 -23.80 -1.08 -5.49
N HIS A 25 -23.57 -0.47 -6.66
CA HIS A 25 -24.62 -0.25 -7.66
C HIS A 25 -25.24 -1.55 -8.16
N ALA A 26 -24.43 -2.58 -8.44
CA ALA A 26 -24.92 -3.89 -8.84
C ALA A 26 -25.79 -4.54 -7.73
N CYS A 27 -25.36 -4.44 -6.48
CA CYS A 27 -26.14 -4.92 -5.33
C CYS A 27 -27.49 -4.22 -5.22
N TRP A 28 -27.49 -2.89 -5.32
CA TRP A 28 -28.70 -2.07 -5.26
C TRP A 28 -29.70 -2.44 -6.36
N GLN A 29 -29.25 -2.65 -7.61
CA GLN A 29 -30.11 -3.06 -8.72
C GLN A 29 -30.84 -4.39 -8.48
N LEU A 30 -30.25 -5.27 -7.67
CA LEU A 30 -30.84 -6.58 -7.33
C LEU A 30 -31.53 -6.60 -5.95
N GLY A 31 -31.64 -5.44 -5.29
CA GLY A 31 -32.27 -5.32 -3.97
C GLY A 31 -31.46 -5.92 -2.83
N HIS A 32 -30.15 -5.92 -2.94
CA HIS A 32 -29.23 -6.37 -1.90
C HIS A 32 -28.59 -5.21 -1.16
N ASP A 33 -28.32 -5.37 0.13
CA ASP A 33 -27.54 -4.42 0.91
C ASP A 33 -26.05 -4.59 0.60
N CYS A 34 -25.31 -3.49 0.46
CA CYS A 34 -23.88 -3.52 0.23
C CYS A 34 -23.15 -2.61 1.22
N ILE A 35 -22.09 -3.15 1.82
CA ILE A 35 -21.09 -2.38 2.55
C ILE A 35 -19.92 -2.16 1.59
N GLU A 36 -19.72 -0.92 1.16
CA GLU A 36 -18.58 -0.53 0.34
C GLU A 36 -17.38 -0.26 1.26
N ARG A 37 -16.35 -1.12 1.16
CA ARG A 37 -15.14 -1.01 1.97
C ARG A 37 -13.90 -1.13 1.08
N PRO A 38 -13.40 0.01 0.54
CA PRO A 38 -12.12 0.01 -0.14
C PRO A 38 -11.02 -0.49 0.80
N LEU A 39 -10.15 -1.34 0.28
CA LEU A 39 -8.99 -1.87 0.99
C LEU A 39 -7.71 -1.53 0.22
N ALA A 40 -6.58 -1.81 0.86
CA ALA A 40 -5.24 -1.71 0.27
C ALA A 40 -4.29 -2.66 1.01
N ASP A 41 -3.14 -2.90 0.41
CA ASP A 41 -2.07 -3.75 0.94
C ASP A 41 -0.99 -2.97 1.73
N GLY A 42 -1.28 -1.75 2.19
CA GLY A 42 -0.28 -0.91 2.88
C GLY A 42 0.64 -0.13 1.93
N GLY A 43 0.44 -0.27 0.63
CA GLY A 43 1.16 0.49 -0.40
C GLY A 43 0.41 1.75 -0.84
N GLU A 44 0.60 2.11 -2.12
CA GLU A 44 -0.11 3.21 -2.78
C GLU A 44 -1.63 2.96 -2.79
N GLY A 45 -2.45 3.94 -2.44
CA GLY A 45 -3.91 3.85 -2.32
C GLY A 45 -4.41 3.57 -0.90
N THR A 46 -3.52 3.28 0.05
CA THR A 46 -3.87 3.09 1.46
C THR A 46 -4.46 4.36 2.06
N LEU A 47 -3.90 5.52 1.72
CA LEU A 47 -4.41 6.81 2.16
C LEU A 47 -5.88 7.00 1.74
N ASP A 48 -6.22 6.65 0.51
CA ASP A 48 -7.59 6.73 -0.01
C ASP A 48 -8.51 5.69 0.66
N ALA A 49 -8.05 4.45 0.83
CA ALA A 49 -8.79 3.39 1.52
C ALA A 49 -9.12 3.76 2.97
N LEU A 50 -8.24 4.50 3.63
CA LEU A 50 -8.43 4.99 5.01
C LEU A 50 -9.12 6.35 5.09
N GLY A 51 -9.82 6.77 4.04
CA GLY A 51 -10.71 7.94 4.04
C GLY A 51 -10.15 9.20 3.39
N GLY A 52 -9.08 9.07 2.63
CA GLY A 52 -8.49 10.12 1.81
C GLY A 52 -7.73 11.20 2.58
N ALA A 53 -6.95 11.99 1.84
CA ALA A 53 -6.19 13.10 2.40
C ALA A 53 -7.10 14.21 2.93
N ASN A 54 -6.76 14.76 4.08
CA ASN A 54 -7.40 15.96 4.63
C ASN A 54 -6.38 17.04 5.05
N ARG A 55 -5.13 16.83 4.72
CA ARG A 55 -4.00 17.73 4.92
C ARG A 55 -3.11 17.75 3.67
N THR A 56 -2.43 18.86 3.47
CA THR A 56 -1.39 19.00 2.47
C THR A 56 -0.25 19.81 3.08
N THR A 57 0.97 19.33 2.95
CA THR A 57 2.17 20.01 3.47
C THR A 57 3.17 20.19 2.35
N LEU A 58 3.78 21.37 2.26
CA LEU A 58 4.89 21.62 1.34
C LEU A 58 6.15 20.98 1.93
N VAL A 59 6.71 19.99 1.23
CA VAL A 59 7.88 19.23 1.67
C VAL A 59 8.91 19.08 0.57
N THR A 60 10.09 18.62 0.92
CA THR A 60 11.17 18.31 -0.01
C THR A 60 10.81 17.05 -0.83
N GLY A 61 10.68 17.22 -2.13
CA GLY A 61 10.46 16.09 -3.06
C GLY A 61 11.70 15.21 -3.21
N PRO A 62 11.57 14.07 -3.92
CA PRO A 62 12.62 13.05 -4.00
C PRO A 62 13.93 13.56 -4.60
N LEU A 63 13.90 14.54 -5.50
CA LEU A 63 15.07 15.15 -6.13
C LEU A 63 15.31 16.60 -5.63
N GLY A 64 14.86 16.92 -4.42
CA GLY A 64 15.11 18.20 -3.75
C GLY A 64 14.16 19.34 -4.15
N LYS A 65 13.30 19.16 -5.15
CA LYS A 65 12.30 20.17 -5.52
C LYS A 65 11.11 20.11 -4.55
N PRO A 66 10.56 21.28 -4.13
CA PRO A 66 9.40 21.30 -3.25
C PRO A 66 8.18 20.60 -3.90
N VAL A 67 7.44 19.84 -3.12
CA VAL A 67 6.19 19.17 -3.53
C VAL A 67 5.10 19.39 -2.49
N GLN A 68 3.85 19.52 -2.96
CA GLN A 68 2.66 19.55 -2.10
C GLN A 68 2.26 18.11 -1.82
N ALA A 69 2.59 17.59 -0.64
CA ALA A 69 2.34 16.23 -0.26
C ALA A 69 1.01 16.10 0.50
N PRO A 70 -0.01 15.40 -0.06
CA PRO A 70 -1.24 15.08 0.65
C PRO A 70 -1.00 13.99 1.70
N TRP A 71 -1.69 14.11 2.83
CA TRP A 71 -1.71 13.12 3.92
C TRP A 71 -2.96 13.29 4.78
N ARG A 72 -3.17 12.41 5.73
CA ARG A 72 -4.35 12.44 6.59
C ARG A 72 -3.96 12.55 8.06
N LEU A 73 -4.72 13.32 8.82
CA LEU A 73 -4.75 13.28 10.28
C LEU A 73 -6.21 13.23 10.75
N HIS A 74 -6.59 12.13 11.38
CA HIS A 74 -7.94 11.95 11.89
C HIS A 74 -7.92 11.25 13.25
N ARG A 75 -8.61 11.81 14.24
CA ARG A 75 -8.68 11.27 15.61
C ARG A 75 -7.34 10.91 16.24
N GLY A 76 -6.29 11.66 15.89
CA GLY A 76 -4.94 11.44 16.40
C GLY A 76 -4.11 10.42 15.60
N THR A 77 -4.68 9.75 14.59
CA THR A 77 -3.95 8.89 13.66
C THR A 77 -3.54 9.68 12.42
N ALA A 78 -2.24 9.71 12.13
CA ALA A 78 -1.68 10.22 10.88
C ALA A 78 -1.44 9.07 9.91
N VAL A 79 -1.88 9.22 8.64
CA VAL A 79 -1.60 8.29 7.54
C VAL A 79 -0.79 9.01 6.48
N ILE A 80 0.40 8.50 6.19
CA ILE A 80 1.39 9.08 5.29
C ILE A 80 1.78 8.03 4.25
N GLU A 81 1.41 8.26 3.00
CA GLU A 81 2.02 7.52 1.89
C GLU A 81 3.33 8.18 1.50
N MET A 82 4.45 7.44 1.62
CA MET A 82 5.76 7.97 1.28
C MET A 82 5.85 8.39 -0.19
N ALA A 83 5.07 7.79 -1.07
CA ALA A 83 5.02 8.15 -2.49
C ALA A 83 4.56 9.58 -2.74
N CYS A 84 3.75 10.16 -1.84
CA CYS A 84 3.29 11.54 -1.93
C CYS A 84 4.40 12.58 -1.67
N ALA A 85 5.51 12.17 -1.05
CA ALA A 85 6.65 13.04 -0.74
C ALA A 85 7.96 12.57 -1.39
N SER A 86 8.17 11.25 -1.51
CA SER A 86 9.44 10.66 -1.94
C SER A 86 9.23 9.59 -3.04
N GLY A 87 8.14 9.74 -3.81
CA GLY A 87 7.69 8.77 -4.81
C GLY A 87 8.39 8.88 -6.16
N LEU A 88 8.43 7.74 -6.89
CA LEU A 88 9.06 7.64 -8.19
C LEU A 88 8.37 8.50 -9.26
N MET A 89 7.04 8.64 -9.18
CA MET A 89 6.30 9.50 -10.11
C MET A 89 6.63 10.98 -9.92
N LEU A 90 6.91 11.43 -8.70
CA LEU A 90 7.37 12.79 -8.42
C LEU A 90 8.78 13.05 -8.95
N ALA A 91 9.58 12.00 -9.14
CA ALA A 91 10.89 12.06 -9.76
C ALA A 91 10.85 12.03 -11.30
N GLY A 92 9.65 11.96 -11.92
CA GLY A 92 9.48 11.81 -13.37
C GLY A 92 9.54 10.37 -13.88
N GLY A 93 9.37 9.40 -12.98
CA GLY A 93 9.43 7.97 -13.30
C GLY A 93 10.87 7.43 -13.37
N LYS A 94 10.99 6.17 -13.79
CA LYS A 94 12.27 5.46 -13.84
C LYS A 94 13.35 6.16 -14.68
N GLN A 95 12.94 6.83 -15.76
CA GLN A 95 13.88 7.41 -16.73
C GLN A 95 14.46 8.75 -16.27
N GLU A 96 13.70 9.52 -15.48
CA GLU A 96 14.12 10.84 -15.00
C GLU A 96 14.64 10.81 -13.55
N ASN A 97 14.43 9.71 -12.85
CA ASN A 97 14.91 9.56 -11.48
C ASN A 97 16.44 9.49 -11.41
N ASP A 98 17.01 10.13 -10.39
CA ASP A 98 18.41 9.92 -9.98
C ASP A 98 18.44 9.03 -8.73
N PRO A 99 18.71 7.71 -8.87
CA PRO A 99 18.70 6.76 -7.75
C PRO A 99 19.75 7.06 -6.66
N ILE A 100 20.81 7.83 -7.00
CA ILE A 100 21.86 8.20 -6.05
C ILE A 100 21.45 9.44 -5.22
N ALA A 101 20.82 10.43 -5.87
CA ALA A 101 20.43 11.69 -5.27
C ALA A 101 19.07 11.62 -4.56
N ALA A 102 18.20 10.68 -5.00
CA ALA A 102 16.85 10.57 -4.46
C ALA A 102 16.83 10.37 -2.93
N THR A 103 16.02 11.18 -2.25
CA THR A 103 15.97 11.30 -0.79
C THR A 103 14.58 11.06 -0.22
N THR A 104 14.53 10.52 0.98
CA THR A 104 13.30 10.35 1.80
C THR A 104 13.00 11.56 2.68
N THR A 105 13.71 12.69 2.51
CA THR A 105 13.59 13.89 3.36
C THR A 105 12.13 14.31 3.54
N GLY A 106 11.37 14.45 2.45
CA GLY A 106 9.97 14.89 2.54
C GLY A 106 9.06 13.95 3.33
N THR A 107 9.33 12.64 3.30
CA THR A 107 8.61 11.69 4.16
C THR A 107 8.89 11.97 5.64
N GLY A 108 10.14 12.27 6.00
CA GLY A 108 10.50 12.67 7.37
C GLY A 108 9.86 14.00 7.79
N GLU A 109 9.78 14.97 6.87
CA GLU A 109 9.10 16.25 7.10
C GLU A 109 7.60 16.09 7.35
N LEU A 110 6.93 15.11 6.66
CA LEU A 110 5.53 14.78 6.94
C LEU A 110 5.36 14.14 8.33
N ILE A 111 6.28 13.27 8.73
CA ILE A 111 6.28 12.65 10.07
C ILE A 111 6.44 13.75 11.14
N ASP A 112 7.37 14.69 10.93
CA ASP A 112 7.59 15.80 11.85
C ASP A 112 6.36 16.72 11.93
N ALA A 113 5.72 17.02 10.79
CA ALA A 113 4.46 17.77 10.75
C ALA A 113 3.30 17.04 11.48
N ALA A 114 3.23 15.72 11.36
CA ALA A 114 2.23 14.92 12.11
C ALA A 114 2.47 15.00 13.63
N LEU A 115 3.73 14.93 14.05
CA LEU A 115 4.13 15.12 15.44
C LEU A 115 3.75 16.52 15.94
N ASP A 116 3.98 17.57 15.15
CA ASP A 116 3.63 18.95 15.50
C ASP A 116 2.14 19.16 15.71
N LEU A 117 1.33 18.44 14.95
CA LEU A 117 -0.13 18.45 15.09
C LEU A 117 -0.65 17.48 16.17
N GLY A 118 0.25 16.86 16.93
CA GLY A 118 -0.08 16.03 18.09
C GLY A 118 -0.59 14.64 17.76
N ALA A 119 -0.16 14.07 16.62
CA ALA A 119 -0.47 12.67 16.29
C ALA A 119 -0.07 11.73 17.45
N LYS A 120 -0.92 10.77 17.75
CA LYS A 120 -0.72 9.71 18.74
C LYS A 120 -0.37 8.38 18.10
N ARG A 121 -0.79 8.20 16.86
CA ARG A 121 -0.44 7.09 15.98
C ARG A 121 0.01 7.63 14.63
N ILE A 122 1.10 7.11 14.08
CA ILE A 122 1.63 7.48 12.76
C ILE A 122 1.80 6.20 11.96
N ILE A 123 1.10 6.14 10.84
CA ILE A 123 1.15 5.05 9.87
C ILE A 123 1.89 5.55 8.63
N VAL A 124 2.98 4.87 8.25
CA VAL A 124 3.73 5.17 7.02
C VAL A 124 3.60 4.00 6.05
N CYS A 125 3.08 4.29 4.86
CA CYS A 125 2.86 3.33 3.78
C CYS A 125 4.01 3.41 2.77
N LEU A 126 4.58 2.27 2.38
CA LEU A 126 5.87 2.19 1.68
C LEU A 126 5.81 1.89 0.18
N GLY A 127 4.67 2.11 -0.50
CA GLY A 127 4.55 1.90 -1.95
C GLY A 127 5.22 3.00 -2.78
N GLY A 128 5.61 2.68 -4.04
CA GLY A 128 5.94 3.67 -5.07
C GLY A 128 7.21 4.51 -4.89
N SER A 129 8.19 4.08 -4.09
CA SER A 129 9.38 4.88 -3.73
C SER A 129 10.34 5.16 -4.89
N ALA A 130 10.91 6.39 -4.95
CA ALA A 130 12.03 6.76 -5.82
C ALA A 130 13.41 6.39 -5.23
N THR A 131 13.47 6.24 -3.93
CA THR A 131 14.66 6.37 -3.09
C THR A 131 15.35 5.04 -2.78
N THR A 132 16.67 5.09 -2.55
CA THR A 132 17.48 4.00 -2.00
C THR A 132 18.51 4.62 -1.05
N ASP A 133 18.06 5.54 -0.19
CA ASP A 133 18.90 6.28 0.75
C ASP A 133 18.93 5.66 2.16
N GLY A 134 18.32 4.47 2.32
CA GLY A 134 18.24 3.77 3.61
C GLY A 134 17.36 4.49 4.64
N GLY A 135 16.49 5.41 4.20
CA GLY A 135 15.68 6.24 5.10
C GLY A 135 16.45 7.39 5.75
N LEU A 136 17.72 7.62 5.37
CA LEU A 136 18.58 8.61 6.01
C LEU A 136 18.01 10.03 5.89
N GLY A 137 17.38 10.36 4.76
CA GLY A 137 16.73 11.66 4.56
C GLY A 137 15.61 11.86 5.58
N ALA A 138 14.73 10.87 5.74
CA ALA A 138 13.62 10.93 6.69
C ALA A 138 14.11 11.02 8.14
N VAL A 139 15.07 10.17 8.52
CA VAL A 139 15.66 10.16 9.86
C VAL A 139 16.26 11.52 10.23
N LYS A 140 16.93 12.20 9.28
CA LYS A 140 17.52 13.52 9.49
C LYS A 140 16.49 14.65 9.50
N ALA A 141 15.38 14.52 8.79
CA ALA A 141 14.36 15.54 8.69
C ALA A 141 13.48 15.62 9.96
N ILE A 142 13.36 14.54 10.71
CA ILE A 142 12.63 14.53 11.99
C ILE A 142 13.46 15.28 13.02
N GLN A 143 13.03 16.50 13.37
CA GLN A 143 13.81 17.41 14.23
C GLN A 143 13.96 16.90 15.66
N THR A 144 12.94 16.26 16.20
CA THR A 144 12.94 15.76 17.58
C THR A 144 12.52 14.30 17.64
N PRO A 145 13.42 13.34 17.29
CA PRO A 145 13.08 11.90 17.27
C PRO A 145 12.58 11.36 18.63
N ALA A 146 12.98 11.99 19.74
CA ALA A 146 12.52 11.59 21.06
C ALA A 146 10.99 11.66 21.23
N ARG A 147 10.28 12.49 20.46
CA ARG A 147 8.80 12.60 20.46
C ARG A 147 8.13 11.32 19.97
N LEU A 148 8.79 10.53 19.13
CA LEU A 148 8.27 9.26 18.63
C LEU A 148 8.09 8.22 19.74
N LYS A 149 8.82 8.31 20.87
CA LYS A 149 8.65 7.41 22.02
C LYS A 149 7.25 7.46 22.65
N GLY A 150 6.51 8.55 22.44
CA GLY A 150 5.14 8.72 22.94
C GLY A 150 4.07 8.48 21.89
N VAL A 151 4.44 7.94 20.72
CA VAL A 151 3.57 7.75 19.55
C VAL A 151 3.63 6.28 19.16
N GLU A 152 2.49 5.70 18.84
CA GLU A 152 2.43 4.42 18.14
C GLU A 152 2.90 4.63 16.69
N PHE A 153 4.11 4.18 16.40
CA PHE A 153 4.77 4.42 15.12
C PHE A 153 4.85 3.13 14.32
N VAL A 154 4.09 3.06 13.24
CA VAL A 154 3.86 1.84 12.46
C VAL A 154 4.21 2.07 10.99
N VAL A 155 4.81 1.07 10.38
CA VAL A 155 5.19 1.07 8.97
C VAL A 155 4.58 -0.14 8.29
N ALA A 156 3.73 0.09 7.29
CA ALA A 156 3.13 -0.97 6.47
C ALA A 156 4.20 -1.57 5.54
N CYS A 157 4.48 -2.87 5.69
CA CYS A 157 5.57 -3.54 4.99
C CYS A 157 5.22 -5.00 4.67
N ASP A 158 4.99 -5.31 3.39
CA ASP A 158 4.64 -6.65 2.91
C ASP A 158 5.81 -7.44 2.33
N VAL A 159 7.02 -6.87 2.39
CA VAL A 159 8.23 -7.53 1.89
C VAL A 159 9.13 -7.96 3.02
N THR A 160 9.90 -9.03 2.79
CA THR A 160 10.87 -9.57 3.75
C THR A 160 12.32 -9.20 3.40
N THR A 161 12.51 -8.36 2.38
CA THR A 161 13.84 -7.96 1.88
C THR A 161 14.66 -7.33 2.99
N ARG A 162 15.90 -7.81 3.17
CA ARG A 162 16.83 -7.25 4.14
C ARG A 162 17.29 -5.86 3.76
N PHE A 163 17.68 -5.07 4.74
CA PHE A 163 18.14 -3.70 4.56
C PHE A 163 19.26 -3.57 3.51
N THR A 164 20.31 -4.40 3.62
CA THR A 164 21.47 -4.40 2.71
C THR A 164 21.17 -4.88 1.31
N ASP A 165 20.08 -5.65 1.12
CA ASP A 165 19.66 -6.16 -0.18
C ASP A 165 18.74 -5.21 -0.94
N ALA A 166 18.25 -4.14 -0.27
CA ALA A 166 17.30 -3.19 -0.84
C ALA A 166 17.75 -2.59 -2.18
N ALA A 167 19.04 -2.28 -2.32
CA ALA A 167 19.58 -1.75 -3.56
C ALA A 167 19.55 -2.77 -4.69
N LYS A 168 19.94 -4.02 -4.42
CA LYS A 168 19.96 -5.10 -5.43
C LYS A 168 18.55 -5.42 -5.92
N VAL A 169 17.58 -5.48 -5.00
CA VAL A 169 16.21 -5.88 -5.30
C VAL A 169 15.42 -4.73 -5.96
N PHE A 170 15.50 -3.52 -5.42
CA PHE A 170 14.58 -2.44 -5.79
C PHE A 170 15.19 -1.31 -6.62
N ALA A 171 16.51 -1.07 -6.58
CA ALA A 171 17.06 0.07 -7.29
C ALA A 171 17.02 -0.04 -8.83
N PRO A 172 17.10 -1.23 -9.47
CA PRO A 172 16.99 -1.34 -10.93
C PRO A 172 15.65 -0.84 -11.48
N GLN A 173 14.55 -1.09 -10.79
CA GLN A 173 13.23 -0.59 -11.20
C GLN A 173 13.06 0.92 -11.03
N LYS A 174 13.96 1.55 -10.24
CA LYS A 174 14.03 3.00 -10.00
C LYS A 174 15.04 3.72 -10.91
N GLY A 175 15.61 3.00 -11.88
CA GLY A 175 16.54 3.55 -12.88
C GLY A 175 18.02 3.34 -12.59
N ALA A 176 18.41 2.63 -11.52
CA ALA A 176 19.80 2.40 -11.20
C ALA A 176 20.50 1.46 -12.19
N SER A 177 21.66 1.85 -12.68
CA SER A 177 22.60 0.97 -13.37
C SER A 177 23.27 -0.01 -12.41
N SER A 178 23.90 -1.06 -12.93
CA SER A 178 24.62 -2.05 -12.10
C SER A 178 25.71 -1.40 -11.23
N ALA A 179 26.43 -0.40 -11.72
CA ALA A 179 27.42 0.33 -10.95
C ALA A 179 26.78 1.16 -9.81
N GLN A 180 25.63 1.79 -10.07
CA GLN A 180 24.89 2.52 -9.05
C GLN A 180 24.29 1.57 -7.99
N VAL A 181 23.82 0.38 -8.38
CA VAL A 181 23.36 -0.65 -7.42
C VAL A 181 24.48 -1.05 -6.47
N GLN A 182 25.70 -1.26 -6.98
CA GLN A 182 26.85 -1.59 -6.15
C GLN A 182 27.22 -0.46 -5.18
N PHE A 183 27.23 0.79 -5.66
CA PHE A 183 27.44 1.96 -4.82
C PHE A 183 26.38 2.10 -3.71
N LEU A 184 25.09 1.96 -4.07
CA LEU A 184 23.98 2.04 -3.12
C LEU A 184 24.03 0.90 -2.09
N THR A 185 24.42 -0.32 -2.49
CA THR A 185 24.62 -1.44 -1.55
C THR A 185 25.67 -1.10 -0.51
N THR A 186 26.84 -0.61 -0.93
CA THR A 186 27.91 -0.17 -0.01
C THR A 186 27.47 0.98 0.91
N ARG A 187 26.61 1.90 0.39
CA ARG A 187 26.02 2.97 1.21
C ARG A 187 25.10 2.41 2.29
N LEU A 188 24.26 1.44 1.96
CA LEU A 188 23.36 0.79 2.94
C LEU A 188 24.14 0.01 4.00
N GLU A 189 25.18 -0.73 3.62
CA GLU A 189 26.06 -1.45 4.56
C GLU A 189 26.69 -0.49 5.59
N LYS A 190 27.12 0.70 5.16
CA LYS A 190 27.63 1.74 6.07
C LYS A 190 26.54 2.30 6.97
N LEU A 191 25.30 2.43 6.47
CA LEU A 191 24.18 2.93 7.26
C LEU A 191 23.75 1.98 8.37
N VAL A 192 23.91 0.65 8.21
CA VAL A 192 23.71 -0.31 9.32
C VAL A 192 24.59 0.08 10.52
N GLN A 193 25.88 0.38 10.29
CA GLN A 193 26.79 0.79 11.37
C GLN A 193 26.36 2.13 11.98
N VAL A 194 25.91 3.09 11.16
CA VAL A 194 25.44 4.41 11.65
C VAL A 194 24.21 4.22 12.55
N TYR A 195 23.24 3.43 12.15
CA TYR A 195 22.02 3.20 12.93
C TYR A 195 22.30 2.43 14.21
N GLN A 196 23.17 1.42 14.16
CA GLN A 196 23.63 0.70 15.35
C GLN A 196 24.32 1.64 16.37
N GLN A 197 25.20 2.54 15.90
CA GLN A 197 25.93 3.46 16.76
C GLN A 197 25.03 4.58 17.31
N SER A 198 24.12 5.12 16.49
CA SER A 198 23.32 6.30 16.86
C SER A 198 22.06 5.96 17.64
N TYR A 199 21.45 4.80 17.34
CA TYR A 199 20.14 4.40 17.89
C TYR A 199 20.16 3.06 18.60
N GLY A 200 21.27 2.31 18.56
CA GLY A 200 21.39 0.99 19.17
C GLY A 200 20.65 -0.13 18.43
N VAL A 201 20.24 0.10 17.18
CA VAL A 201 19.43 -0.83 16.39
C VAL A 201 20.23 -1.36 15.22
N ASP A 202 20.36 -2.70 15.12
CA ASP A 202 20.90 -3.35 13.94
C ASP A 202 19.77 -3.62 12.92
N VAL A 203 19.64 -2.71 11.96
CA VAL A 203 18.59 -2.79 10.94
C VAL A 203 18.82 -3.92 9.93
N SER A 204 19.99 -4.56 9.91
CA SER A 204 20.28 -5.70 9.02
C SER A 204 19.56 -6.98 9.46
N GLU A 205 19.23 -7.11 10.74
CA GLU A 205 18.54 -8.24 11.34
C GLU A 205 16.99 -8.12 11.25
N ILE A 206 16.50 -6.93 10.86
CA ILE A 206 15.05 -6.69 10.78
C ILE A 206 14.52 -7.15 9.41
N SER A 207 13.61 -8.12 9.41
CA SER A 207 12.89 -8.56 8.22
C SER A 207 12.06 -7.40 7.65
N GLY A 208 12.14 -7.17 6.33
CA GLY A 208 11.43 -6.06 5.68
C GLY A 208 12.12 -4.70 5.76
N ALA A 209 13.23 -4.57 6.50
CA ALA A 209 13.93 -3.28 6.64
C ALA A 209 14.42 -2.69 5.30
N GLY A 210 14.54 -3.51 4.25
CA GLY A 210 14.89 -3.07 2.90
C GLY A 210 13.75 -2.41 2.12
N ALA A 211 12.52 -2.47 2.60
CA ALA A 211 11.37 -1.88 1.91
C ALA A 211 11.58 -0.39 1.64
N ALA A 212 11.06 0.08 0.49
CA ALA A 212 11.22 1.45 0.02
C ALA A 212 12.67 1.94 -0.02
N GLY A 213 13.61 1.04 -0.43
CA GLY A 213 15.03 1.37 -0.51
C GLY A 213 15.70 1.59 0.85
N GLY A 214 15.21 0.89 1.88
CA GLY A 214 15.69 0.94 3.25
C GLY A 214 15.00 1.99 4.13
N LEU A 215 13.96 2.68 3.64
CA LEU A 215 13.19 3.60 4.47
C LEU A 215 12.60 2.88 5.69
N ALA A 216 12.06 1.66 5.50
CA ALA A 216 11.56 0.84 6.60
C ALA A 216 12.60 0.66 7.72
N GLY A 217 13.84 0.33 7.35
CA GLY A 217 14.94 0.18 8.32
C GLY A 217 15.32 1.48 9.02
N GLY A 218 15.37 2.59 8.27
CA GLY A 218 15.61 3.90 8.86
C GLY A 218 14.55 4.32 9.90
N LEU A 219 13.27 4.05 9.60
CA LEU A 219 12.17 4.32 10.52
C LEU A 219 12.16 3.33 11.69
N ALA A 220 12.51 2.05 11.45
CA ALA A 220 12.66 1.06 12.53
C ALA A 220 13.79 1.44 13.51
N ALA A 221 14.88 2.04 13.01
CA ALA A 221 15.94 2.58 13.89
C ALA A 221 15.41 3.68 14.84
N LEU A 222 14.34 4.38 14.47
CA LEU A 222 13.65 5.36 15.30
C LEU A 222 12.51 4.74 16.14
N GLY A 223 12.33 3.44 16.13
CA GLY A 223 11.35 2.72 16.94
C GLY A 223 10.04 2.38 16.21
N ALA A 224 9.97 2.56 14.89
CA ALA A 224 8.81 2.13 14.12
C ALA A 224 8.68 0.60 14.12
N GLN A 225 7.45 0.10 14.25
CA GLN A 225 7.12 -1.30 14.10
C GLN A 225 6.74 -1.58 12.63
N LEU A 226 7.38 -2.60 12.03
CA LEU A 226 7.02 -3.07 10.69
C LEU A 226 5.91 -4.10 10.84
N VAL A 227 4.80 -3.86 10.16
CA VAL A 227 3.61 -4.74 10.20
C VAL A 227 3.12 -5.05 8.80
N PRO A 228 2.47 -6.20 8.55
CA PRO A 228 1.83 -6.48 7.28
C PRO A 228 0.81 -5.39 6.93
N GLY A 229 0.86 -4.93 5.67
CA GLY A 229 0.06 -3.79 5.26
C GLY A 229 -1.43 -4.09 5.21
N PHE A 230 -1.81 -5.28 4.74
CA PHE A 230 -3.21 -5.70 4.76
C PHE A 230 -3.77 -5.76 6.19
N ASP A 231 -3.04 -6.35 7.13
CA ASP A 231 -3.48 -6.49 8.54
C ASP A 231 -3.72 -5.11 9.17
N LEU A 232 -2.80 -4.18 8.90
CA LEU A 232 -2.92 -2.80 9.37
C LEU A 232 -4.18 -2.11 8.82
N VAL A 233 -4.43 -2.24 7.51
CA VAL A 233 -5.63 -1.65 6.89
C VAL A 233 -6.89 -2.32 7.41
N ALA A 234 -6.89 -3.64 7.55
CA ALA A 234 -8.01 -4.42 8.08
C ALA A 234 -8.38 -4.00 9.51
N GLU A 235 -7.38 -3.74 10.36
CA GLU A 235 -7.57 -3.21 11.72
C GLU A 235 -8.19 -1.81 11.67
N GLU A 236 -7.63 -0.90 10.88
CA GLU A 236 -8.11 0.50 10.77
C GLU A 236 -9.55 0.62 10.27
N VAL A 237 -10.00 -0.32 9.42
CA VAL A 237 -11.37 -0.33 8.91
C VAL A 237 -12.32 -1.23 9.71
N GLU A 238 -11.85 -1.80 10.81
CA GLU A 238 -12.62 -2.74 11.65
C GLU A 238 -13.19 -3.91 10.84
N LEU A 239 -12.38 -4.51 9.96
CA LEU A 239 -12.80 -5.50 8.99
C LEU A 239 -13.46 -6.73 9.65
N ASP A 240 -12.97 -7.15 10.82
CA ASP A 240 -13.53 -8.26 11.59
C ASP A 240 -14.99 -8.03 11.99
N VAL A 241 -15.32 -6.78 12.37
CA VAL A 241 -16.69 -6.40 12.69
C VAL A 241 -17.58 -6.45 11.45
N LEU A 242 -17.07 -5.97 10.31
CA LEU A 242 -17.81 -6.00 9.05
C LEU A 242 -18.09 -7.42 8.58
N LEU A 243 -17.13 -8.34 8.71
CA LEU A 243 -17.26 -9.73 8.32
C LEU A 243 -18.21 -10.54 9.22
N SER A 244 -18.56 -10.04 10.41
CA SER A 244 -19.45 -10.77 11.33
C SER A 244 -20.92 -10.83 10.88
N ASP A 245 -21.33 -10.00 9.93
CA ASP A 245 -22.72 -9.80 9.54
C ASP A 245 -22.87 -9.61 8.02
N VAL A 246 -22.23 -10.48 7.23
CA VAL A 246 -22.33 -10.48 5.76
C VAL A 246 -22.48 -11.88 5.21
N ASP A 247 -23.23 -12.02 4.12
CA ASP A 247 -23.52 -13.29 3.46
C ASP A 247 -22.48 -13.59 2.36
N LEU A 248 -21.94 -12.54 1.73
CA LEU A 248 -21.04 -12.61 0.58
C LEU A 248 -19.96 -11.54 0.67
N VAL A 249 -18.73 -11.91 0.36
CA VAL A 249 -17.64 -10.98 0.08
C VAL A 249 -17.40 -10.93 -1.44
N ILE A 250 -17.34 -9.73 -2.00
CA ILE A 250 -16.80 -9.49 -3.34
C ILE A 250 -15.50 -8.72 -3.17
N THR A 251 -14.39 -9.38 -3.50
CA THR A 251 -13.05 -8.78 -3.51
C THR A 251 -12.57 -8.55 -4.93
N GLY A 252 -11.38 -7.95 -5.12
CA GLY A 252 -10.84 -7.77 -6.46
C GLY A 252 -9.62 -6.86 -6.50
N GLU A 253 -8.94 -6.92 -7.64
CA GLU A 253 -7.76 -6.12 -7.97
C GLU A 253 -7.55 -6.06 -9.49
N GLY A 254 -6.61 -5.21 -9.96
CA GLY A 254 -6.35 -5.04 -11.39
C GLY A 254 -5.74 -6.28 -12.07
N PHE A 255 -4.85 -7.02 -11.38
CA PHE A 255 -4.20 -8.22 -11.92
C PHE A 255 -3.98 -9.24 -10.81
N MET A 256 -4.64 -10.38 -10.91
CA MET A 256 -4.53 -11.47 -9.95
C MET A 256 -3.50 -12.51 -10.41
N ASP A 257 -2.47 -12.72 -9.63
CA ASP A 257 -1.40 -13.69 -9.83
C ASP A 257 -1.01 -14.41 -8.53
N SER A 258 0.15 -15.08 -8.51
CA SER A 258 0.64 -15.77 -7.32
C SER A 258 0.96 -14.81 -6.15
N GLU A 259 1.38 -13.58 -6.44
CA GLU A 259 1.67 -12.58 -5.42
C GLU A 259 0.39 -12.08 -4.72
N SER A 260 -0.74 -12.11 -5.42
CA SER A 260 -2.06 -11.76 -4.85
C SER A 260 -2.42 -12.60 -3.63
N PHE A 261 -1.87 -13.82 -3.52
CA PHE A 261 -2.06 -14.75 -2.40
C PHE A 261 -0.89 -14.74 -1.40
N ALA A 262 -0.03 -13.77 -1.47
CA ALA A 262 1.11 -13.60 -0.57
C ALA A 262 0.93 -12.36 0.34
N GLY A 263 -0.23 -12.28 1.05
CA GLY A 263 -0.51 -11.19 1.99
C GLY A 263 -1.17 -9.94 1.37
N LYS A 264 -1.56 -9.99 0.07
CA LYS A 264 -2.32 -8.90 -0.56
C LYS A 264 -3.83 -9.06 -0.35
N VAL A 265 -4.60 -8.03 -0.73
CA VAL A 265 -6.04 -7.91 -0.45
C VAL A 265 -6.83 -9.14 -0.87
N VAL A 266 -6.68 -9.62 -2.12
CA VAL A 266 -7.49 -10.75 -2.64
C VAL A 266 -7.23 -12.04 -1.87
N GLY A 267 -5.95 -12.39 -1.64
CA GLY A 267 -5.57 -13.60 -0.91
C GLY A 267 -6.00 -13.55 0.55
N SER A 268 -5.67 -12.45 1.23
CA SER A 268 -6.02 -12.27 2.65
C SER A 268 -7.54 -12.26 2.87
N MET A 269 -8.31 -11.61 1.97
CA MET A 269 -9.77 -11.66 2.02
C MET A 269 -10.31 -13.07 1.78
N SER A 270 -9.67 -13.86 0.88
CA SER A 270 -10.03 -15.25 0.64
C SER A 270 -9.81 -16.11 1.88
N GLU A 271 -8.69 -15.95 2.57
CA GLU A 271 -8.40 -16.65 3.82
C GLU A 271 -9.41 -16.30 4.92
N LEU A 272 -9.63 -15.00 5.18
CA LEU A 272 -10.58 -14.53 6.19
C LEU A 272 -12.02 -14.98 5.94
N ALA A 273 -12.49 -14.94 4.69
CA ALA A 273 -13.83 -15.39 4.33
C ALA A 273 -13.98 -16.92 4.51
N ASN A 274 -12.97 -17.70 4.09
CA ASN A 274 -12.98 -19.16 4.24
C ASN A 274 -12.96 -19.58 5.72
N GLU A 275 -12.15 -18.95 6.56
CA GLU A 275 -12.13 -19.21 8.01
C GLU A 275 -13.50 -18.98 8.65
N ARG A 276 -14.25 -17.97 8.20
CA ARG A 276 -15.58 -17.63 8.69
C ARG A 276 -16.72 -18.34 7.95
N LYS A 277 -16.38 -19.14 6.94
CA LYS A 277 -17.35 -19.83 6.06
C LYS A 277 -18.30 -18.86 5.33
N ILE A 278 -17.81 -17.68 4.98
CA ILE A 278 -18.52 -16.69 4.18
C ILE A 278 -18.22 -16.98 2.70
N GLN A 279 -19.24 -16.89 1.85
CA GLN A 279 -19.03 -17.01 0.41
C GLN A 279 -18.17 -15.85 -0.09
N ILE A 280 -17.24 -16.14 -1.01
CA ILE A 280 -16.36 -15.12 -1.59
C ILE A 280 -16.23 -15.30 -3.09
N ALA A 281 -16.21 -14.19 -3.83
CA ALA A 281 -15.87 -14.11 -5.23
C ALA A 281 -14.94 -12.92 -5.51
N ALA A 282 -14.11 -13.04 -6.56
CA ALA A 282 -13.24 -11.95 -6.98
C ALA A 282 -13.64 -11.39 -8.35
N ILE A 283 -13.52 -10.07 -8.50
CA ILE A 283 -13.55 -9.40 -9.80
C ILE A 283 -12.14 -8.86 -10.04
N CYS A 284 -11.53 -9.27 -11.16
CA CYS A 284 -10.15 -8.87 -11.47
C CYS A 284 -10.07 -8.33 -12.90
N GLY A 285 -9.19 -7.35 -13.14
CA GLY A 285 -8.95 -6.86 -14.48
C GLY A 285 -8.48 -8.00 -15.39
N GLU A 286 -7.39 -8.65 -14.99
CA GLU A 286 -6.84 -9.86 -15.64
C GLU A 286 -6.52 -10.91 -14.56
N ILE A 287 -6.51 -12.18 -14.95
CA ILE A 287 -6.21 -13.31 -14.05
C ILE A 287 -5.13 -14.18 -14.69
N HIS A 288 -4.01 -14.39 -13.98
CA HIS A 288 -2.99 -15.33 -14.45
C HIS A 288 -3.55 -16.77 -14.42
N PRO A 289 -3.29 -17.60 -15.45
CA PRO A 289 -3.85 -18.95 -15.55
C PRO A 289 -3.58 -19.83 -14.33
N ASP A 290 -2.40 -19.71 -13.71
CA ASP A 290 -1.95 -20.55 -12.60
C ASP A 290 -2.78 -20.36 -11.31
N VAL A 291 -3.48 -19.24 -11.17
CA VAL A 291 -4.26 -18.92 -9.96
C VAL A 291 -5.77 -18.96 -10.18
N ARG A 292 -6.22 -19.19 -11.42
CA ARG A 292 -7.64 -19.19 -11.78
C ARG A 292 -8.49 -20.16 -10.96
N SER A 293 -7.94 -21.30 -10.59
CA SER A 293 -8.66 -22.32 -9.82
C SER A 293 -8.69 -22.08 -8.31
N LYS A 294 -7.97 -21.05 -7.82
CA LYS A 294 -7.85 -20.81 -6.38
C LYS A 294 -9.14 -20.27 -5.75
N MET A 295 -9.95 -19.55 -6.52
CA MET A 295 -11.22 -19.00 -6.04
C MET A 295 -12.21 -18.72 -7.18
N ASN A 296 -13.50 -18.57 -6.85
CA ASN A 296 -14.49 -18.08 -7.80
C ASN A 296 -14.12 -16.66 -8.23
N SER A 297 -13.89 -16.46 -9.53
CA SER A 297 -13.39 -15.17 -10.03
C SER A 297 -13.84 -14.87 -11.46
N VAL A 298 -14.02 -13.58 -11.74
CA VAL A 298 -14.36 -13.04 -13.06
C VAL A 298 -13.22 -12.15 -13.54
N SER A 299 -12.67 -12.44 -14.73
CA SER A 299 -11.73 -11.57 -15.43
C SER A 299 -12.48 -10.61 -16.33
N LEU A 300 -12.26 -9.31 -16.17
CA LEU A 300 -12.89 -8.29 -17.02
C LEU A 300 -12.39 -8.41 -18.46
N VAL A 301 -11.08 -8.58 -18.66
CA VAL A 301 -10.49 -8.70 -20.01
C VAL A 301 -11.02 -9.92 -20.75
N GLU A 302 -11.22 -11.06 -20.08
CA GLU A 302 -11.78 -12.24 -20.72
C GLU A 302 -13.29 -12.13 -21.00
N THR A 303 -14.01 -11.40 -20.14
CA THR A 303 -15.47 -11.28 -20.25
C THR A 303 -15.89 -10.22 -21.26
N PHE A 304 -15.20 -9.09 -21.32
CA PHE A 304 -15.59 -7.90 -22.10
C PHE A 304 -14.59 -7.54 -23.20
N GLY A 305 -13.39 -8.17 -23.20
CA GLY A 305 -12.29 -7.78 -24.05
C GLY A 305 -11.41 -6.69 -23.44
N ARG A 306 -10.15 -6.64 -23.87
CA ARG A 306 -9.13 -5.74 -23.27
C ARG A 306 -9.49 -4.26 -23.46
N GLU A 307 -9.93 -3.88 -24.65
CA GLU A 307 -10.25 -2.48 -24.98
C GLU A 307 -11.37 -1.94 -24.07
N GLU A 308 -12.48 -2.66 -23.94
CA GLU A 308 -13.62 -2.24 -23.13
C GLU A 308 -13.29 -2.26 -21.64
N ALA A 309 -12.60 -3.29 -21.15
CA ALA A 309 -12.20 -3.42 -19.75
C ALA A 309 -11.31 -2.25 -19.29
N PHE A 310 -10.47 -1.70 -20.16
CA PHE A 310 -9.64 -0.55 -19.86
C PHE A 310 -10.32 0.80 -20.10
N ALA A 311 -11.18 0.91 -21.12
CA ALA A 311 -11.89 2.15 -21.42
C ALA A 311 -13.07 2.43 -20.47
N GLN A 312 -13.76 1.38 -20.03
CA GLN A 312 -14.96 1.47 -19.19
C GLN A 312 -14.91 0.50 -17.99
N PRO A 313 -13.86 0.58 -17.15
CA PRO A 313 -13.63 -0.42 -16.09
C PRO A 313 -14.78 -0.51 -15.08
N LEU A 314 -15.38 0.61 -14.69
CA LEU A 314 -16.46 0.63 -13.70
C LEU A 314 -17.73 -0.02 -14.22
N HIS A 315 -18.06 0.19 -15.50
CA HIS A 315 -19.16 -0.47 -16.17
C HIS A 315 -18.98 -1.99 -16.22
N CYS A 316 -17.78 -2.44 -16.61
CA CYS A 316 -17.43 -3.87 -16.63
C CYS A 316 -17.48 -4.50 -15.24
N ILE A 317 -17.01 -3.79 -14.20
CA ILE A 317 -17.05 -4.24 -12.81
C ILE A 317 -18.50 -4.42 -12.34
N GLU A 318 -19.37 -3.44 -12.59
CA GLU A 318 -20.79 -3.51 -12.24
C GLU A 318 -21.47 -4.71 -12.91
N HIS A 319 -21.23 -4.95 -14.19
CA HIS A 319 -21.78 -6.11 -14.92
C HIS A 319 -21.22 -7.45 -14.43
N ALA A 320 -19.93 -7.51 -14.08
CA ALA A 320 -19.33 -8.69 -13.46
C ALA A 320 -19.95 -9.00 -12.10
N ALA A 321 -20.18 -7.97 -11.28
CA ALA A 321 -20.86 -8.10 -10.00
C ALA A 321 -22.30 -8.58 -10.16
N LEU A 322 -23.07 -8.01 -11.10
CA LEU A 322 -24.43 -8.49 -11.42
C LEU A 322 -24.44 -9.97 -11.82
N LYS A 323 -23.46 -10.42 -12.60
CA LYS A 323 -23.33 -11.83 -12.97
C LYS A 323 -23.05 -12.70 -11.74
N ILE A 324 -22.08 -12.34 -10.89
CA ILE A 324 -21.78 -13.08 -9.66
C ILE A 324 -23.03 -13.20 -8.79
N LEU A 325 -23.73 -12.08 -8.55
CA LEU A 325 -24.92 -12.03 -7.69
C LEU A 325 -26.10 -12.89 -8.22
N ARG A 326 -26.24 -13.00 -9.54
CA ARG A 326 -27.29 -13.84 -10.17
C ARG A 326 -26.94 -15.33 -10.21
N ASP A 327 -25.64 -15.66 -10.35
CA ASP A 327 -25.16 -17.03 -10.45
C ASP A 327 -25.06 -17.72 -9.08
N LEU A 328 -24.99 -16.95 -7.98
CA LEU A 328 -25.09 -17.45 -6.63
C LEU A 328 -26.51 -18.00 -6.40
N LYS A 329 -26.65 -19.33 -6.46
CA LYS A 329 -27.87 -20.01 -6.01
C LYS A 329 -27.98 -19.86 -4.50
N ILE A 330 -28.84 -18.97 -4.05
CA ILE A 330 -29.30 -18.88 -2.66
C ILE A 330 -30.29 -19.99 -2.39
#